data_e4a439bb3e223c7c9138c434811bdcef
#
_entry.id   e4a439bb3e223c7c9138c434811bdcef
#
_cell.length_a   1.000
_cell.length_b   1.000
_cell.length_c   1.000
_cell.angle_alpha   90.00
_cell.angle_beta   90.00
_cell.angle_gamma   90.00
#
_symmetry.space_group_name_H-M   'P 1'
#
loop_
_entity.id
_entity.type
_entity.pdbx_description
1 polymer ?
#
loop_
_entity_poly.entity_id
_entity_poly.type
_entity_poly.pdbx_seq_one_letter_code
_entity_poly.pdbx_strand_id
1 'polypeptide(L)'
;MLEHKRKNIRLYGYDYSQTGGYFVTICTSERKCILSRVLPGNRFVLADIRLTELGSIADGVLHEVSERTGIRLNDYVIMPNHIHMILQIPTGGMGYSIGEYVGMFKSLTLHHWRKICNREGRMMGSVWQRNYYEHILRNEADYLEKLRYIQENPDAWGRDDLYTPE
;
A
#
# COMPACT_ATOMS: atom_id res chain seq x y z
N MET A 1 -4.09 0.54 -34.36
CA MET A 1 -3.78 1.16 -33.06
C MET A 1 -4.95 0.89 -32.12
N LEU A 2 -4.84 -0.04 -31.22
CA LEU A 2 -5.89 -0.33 -30.22
C LEU A 2 -5.71 0.67 -29.08
N GLU A 3 -6.60 1.64 -28.97
CA GLU A 3 -6.69 2.53 -27.81
C GLU A 3 -6.95 1.67 -26.55
N HIS A 4 -5.95 1.57 -25.69
CA HIS A 4 -6.13 1.06 -24.34
C HIS A 4 -6.99 2.06 -23.57
N LYS A 5 -8.31 1.91 -23.64
CA LYS A 5 -9.26 2.60 -22.75
C LYS A 5 -8.86 2.29 -21.30
N ARG A 6 -8.34 3.31 -20.61
CA ARG A 6 -8.03 3.25 -19.17
C ARG A 6 -9.30 2.84 -18.43
N LYS A 7 -9.32 1.64 -17.84
CA LYS A 7 -10.38 1.28 -16.89
C LYS A 7 -10.35 2.28 -15.74
N ASN A 8 -11.42 3.07 -15.59
CA ASN A 8 -11.64 3.90 -14.43
C ASN A 8 -11.93 2.92 -13.26
N ILE A 9 -10.97 2.72 -12.37
CA ILE A 9 -11.05 1.77 -11.24
C ILE A 9 -11.94 2.36 -10.13
N ARG A 10 -12.24 3.67 -10.19
CA ARG A 10 -13.06 4.38 -9.22
C ARG A 10 -14.55 4.33 -9.57
N LEU A 11 -15.37 4.11 -8.56
CA LEU A 11 -16.83 4.22 -8.72
C LEU A 11 -17.19 5.66 -9.10
N TYR A 12 -17.91 5.80 -10.22
CA TYR A 12 -18.36 7.10 -10.71
C TYR A 12 -19.30 7.74 -9.69
N GLY A 13 -18.99 8.99 -9.28
CA GLY A 13 -19.85 9.75 -8.37
C GLY A 13 -19.70 9.40 -6.88
N TYR A 14 -18.78 8.49 -6.51
CA TYR A 14 -18.53 8.22 -5.09
C TYR A 14 -17.55 9.23 -4.49
N ASP A 15 -17.91 9.82 -3.36
CA ASP A 15 -17.06 10.75 -2.62
C ASP A 15 -16.14 9.98 -1.64
N TYR A 16 -14.89 9.82 -2.01
CA TYR A 16 -13.85 9.12 -1.22
C TYR A 16 -13.32 9.91 -0.01
N SER A 17 -13.97 11.01 0.33
CA SER A 17 -13.76 11.72 1.61
C SER A 17 -14.80 11.33 2.68
N GLN A 18 -15.76 10.47 2.33
CA GLN A 18 -16.79 10.03 3.28
C GLN A 18 -16.19 9.18 4.39
N THR A 19 -16.74 9.35 5.59
CA THR A 19 -16.49 8.46 6.73
C THR A 19 -16.68 7.00 6.33
N GLY A 20 -15.71 6.16 6.61
CA GLY A 20 -15.79 4.75 6.27
C GLY A 20 -14.44 4.06 6.24
N GLY A 21 -14.48 2.74 6.07
CA GLY A 21 -13.30 1.90 5.90
C GLY A 21 -12.99 1.66 4.42
N TYR A 22 -11.70 1.63 4.11
CA TYR A 22 -11.20 1.43 2.75
C TYR A 22 -10.05 0.44 2.75
N PHE A 23 -10.13 -0.57 1.91
CA PHE A 23 -8.99 -1.42 1.62
C PHE A 23 -8.25 -0.84 0.40
N VAL A 24 -6.96 -0.60 0.55
CA VAL A 24 -6.13 0.06 -0.46
C VAL A 24 -4.93 -0.81 -0.82
N THR A 25 -4.61 -0.87 -2.12
CA THR A 25 -3.40 -1.53 -2.62
C THR A 25 -2.57 -0.56 -3.45
N ILE A 26 -1.31 -0.38 -3.06
CA ILE A 26 -0.32 0.43 -3.78
C ILE A 26 0.78 -0.47 -4.31
N CYS A 27 1.01 -0.47 -5.63
CA CYS A 27 2.05 -1.29 -6.25
C CYS A 27 3.31 -0.47 -6.59
N THR A 28 4.46 -1.13 -6.55
CA THR A 28 5.70 -0.59 -7.09
C THR A 28 5.66 -0.50 -8.62
N SER A 29 6.46 0.40 -9.18
CA SER A 29 6.65 0.52 -10.62
C SER A 29 7.12 -0.81 -11.20
N GLU A 30 6.47 -1.28 -12.28
CA GLU A 30 6.77 -2.55 -12.94
C GLU A 30 6.72 -3.77 -12.00
N ARG A 31 6.07 -3.65 -10.84
CA ARG A 31 5.99 -4.70 -9.79
C ARG A 31 7.36 -5.20 -9.34
N LYS A 32 8.35 -4.31 -9.25
CA LYS A 32 9.69 -4.64 -8.74
C LYS A 32 9.65 -4.97 -7.26
N CYS A 33 10.28 -6.07 -6.85
CA CYS A 33 10.41 -6.49 -5.45
C CYS A 33 11.48 -5.64 -4.73
N ILE A 34 11.11 -4.41 -4.34
CA ILE A 34 12.02 -3.41 -3.75
C ILE A 34 11.67 -2.98 -2.33
N LEU A 35 10.51 -3.41 -1.80
CA LEU A 35 10.04 -2.97 -0.48
C LEU A 35 10.39 -3.96 0.63
N SER A 36 10.28 -5.24 0.38
CA SER A 36 10.54 -6.28 1.38
C SER A 36 10.99 -7.58 0.73
N ARG A 37 11.33 -8.55 1.58
CA ARG A 37 11.53 -9.94 1.22
C ARG A 37 10.67 -10.80 2.12
N VAL A 38 9.98 -11.77 1.53
CA VAL A 38 9.25 -12.78 2.29
C VAL A 38 10.19 -13.94 2.56
N LEU A 39 10.43 -14.20 3.84
CA LEU A 39 11.15 -15.38 4.29
C LEU A 39 10.12 -16.50 4.46
N PRO A 40 10.19 -17.59 3.67
CA PRO A 40 9.20 -18.64 3.75
C PRO A 40 9.15 -19.25 5.14
N GLY A 41 7.95 -19.40 5.65
CA GLY A 41 7.68 -20.16 6.84
C GLY A 41 7.91 -21.68 6.62
N ASN A 42 7.69 -22.44 7.64
CA ASN A 42 7.68 -23.89 7.60
C ASN A 42 6.46 -24.43 8.34
N ARG A 43 6.36 -25.76 8.51
CA ARG A 43 5.22 -26.41 9.20
C ARG A 43 4.90 -25.81 10.59
N PHE A 44 5.87 -25.15 11.25
CA PHE A 44 5.75 -24.68 12.62
C PHE A 44 5.90 -23.15 12.77
N VAL A 45 6.29 -22.45 11.71
CA VAL A 45 6.59 -21.01 11.72
C VAL A 45 5.96 -20.37 10.50
N LEU A 46 5.18 -19.31 10.71
CA LEU A 46 4.61 -18.49 9.64
C LEU A 46 5.71 -17.80 8.83
N ALA A 47 5.40 -17.38 7.62
CA ALA A 47 6.28 -16.55 6.81
C ALA A 47 6.59 -15.24 7.54
N ASP A 48 7.84 -14.79 7.47
CA ASP A 48 8.30 -13.53 8.03
C ASP A 48 8.58 -12.51 6.90
N ILE A 49 8.42 -11.22 7.19
CA ILE A 49 8.69 -10.14 6.25
C ILE A 49 9.88 -9.33 6.74
N ARG A 50 10.92 -9.24 5.91
CA ARG A 50 12.05 -8.35 6.14
C ARG A 50 11.98 -7.15 5.21
N LEU A 51 11.77 -5.98 5.78
CA LEU A 51 11.75 -4.73 5.04
C LEU A 51 13.16 -4.41 4.49
N THR A 52 13.18 -3.89 3.28
CA THR A 52 14.36 -3.22 2.74
C THR A 52 14.49 -1.83 3.37
N GLU A 53 15.56 -1.10 3.05
CA GLU A 53 15.70 0.30 3.45
C GLU A 53 14.54 1.16 2.94
N LEU A 54 14.13 0.98 1.67
CA LEU A 54 12.96 1.65 1.10
C LEU A 54 11.66 1.20 1.78
N GLY A 55 11.52 -0.09 2.11
CA GLY A 55 10.37 -0.60 2.84
C GLY A 55 10.24 0.00 4.24
N SER A 56 11.36 0.17 4.94
CA SER A 56 11.38 0.81 6.26
C SER A 56 11.01 2.30 6.20
N ILE A 57 11.42 3.00 5.13
CA ILE A 57 10.97 4.37 4.87
C ILE A 57 9.45 4.39 4.62
N ALA A 58 8.95 3.48 3.78
CA ALA A 58 7.51 3.39 3.49
C ALA A 58 6.71 3.12 4.76
N ASP A 59 7.17 2.22 5.62
CA ASP A 59 6.58 1.91 6.93
C ASP A 59 6.44 3.17 7.81
N GLY A 60 7.54 3.89 8.01
CA GLY A 60 7.51 5.14 8.79
C GLY A 60 6.59 6.21 8.19
N VAL A 61 6.58 6.34 6.85
CA VAL A 61 5.73 7.32 6.15
C VAL A 61 4.24 6.98 6.25
N LEU A 62 3.85 5.70 6.28
CA LEU A 62 2.44 5.31 6.51
C LEU A 62 1.91 5.90 7.82
N HIS A 63 2.67 5.79 8.90
CA HIS A 63 2.31 6.36 10.20
C HIS A 63 2.31 7.89 10.18
N GLU A 64 3.35 8.52 9.60
CA GLU A 64 3.46 9.96 9.47
C GLU A 64 2.25 10.57 8.73
N VAL A 65 1.81 9.95 7.63
CA VAL A 65 0.66 10.43 6.86
C VAL A 65 -0.65 10.23 7.64
N SER A 66 -0.78 9.12 8.38
CA SER A 66 -1.94 8.90 9.25
C SER A 66 -2.07 9.99 10.31
N GLU A 67 -0.98 10.37 10.96
CA GLU A 67 -0.96 11.47 11.94
C GLU A 67 -1.32 12.81 11.29
N ARG A 68 -0.78 13.12 10.12
CA ARG A 68 -1.02 14.37 9.40
C ARG A 68 -2.44 14.54 8.89
N THR A 69 -3.07 13.44 8.46
CA THR A 69 -4.40 13.46 7.84
C THR A 69 -5.53 13.13 8.79
N GLY A 70 -5.22 12.54 9.95
CA GLY A 70 -6.21 11.97 10.86
C GLY A 70 -6.92 10.73 10.31
N ILE A 71 -6.52 10.22 9.15
CA ILE A 71 -6.97 8.94 8.61
C ILE A 71 -6.26 7.82 9.35
N ARG A 72 -7.00 6.92 9.98
CA ARG A 72 -6.43 5.84 10.78
C ARG A 72 -5.92 4.72 9.88
N LEU A 73 -4.69 4.29 10.10
CA LEU A 73 -4.13 3.06 9.55
C LEU A 73 -4.44 1.93 10.53
N ASN A 74 -5.42 1.08 10.19
CA ASN A 74 -5.84 0.00 11.10
C ASN A 74 -4.94 -1.23 10.97
N ASP A 75 -4.77 -1.72 9.75
CA ASP A 75 -3.94 -2.87 9.43
C ASP A 75 -3.25 -2.68 8.09
N TYR A 76 -2.07 -3.25 7.92
CA TYR A 76 -1.34 -3.22 6.66
C TYR A 76 -0.28 -4.32 6.58
N VAL A 77 0.19 -4.57 5.36
CA VAL A 77 1.33 -5.44 5.08
C VAL A 77 2.15 -4.86 3.94
N ILE A 78 3.47 -4.82 4.10
CA ILE A 78 4.42 -4.37 3.09
C ILE A 78 5.05 -5.59 2.42
N MET A 79 4.45 -6.00 1.30
CA MET A 79 4.91 -7.10 0.48
C MET A 79 6.10 -6.67 -0.41
N PRO A 80 6.81 -7.59 -1.07
CA PRO A 80 7.98 -7.22 -1.88
C PRO A 80 7.73 -6.14 -2.92
N ASN A 81 6.58 -6.14 -3.59
CA ASN A 81 6.26 -5.23 -4.69
C ASN A 81 4.93 -4.45 -4.53
N HIS A 82 4.28 -4.54 -3.37
CA HIS A 82 3.04 -3.81 -3.10
C HIS A 82 2.81 -3.66 -1.59
N ILE A 83 1.85 -2.80 -1.26
CA ILE A 83 1.36 -2.59 0.10
C ILE A 83 -0.15 -2.76 0.09
N HIS A 84 -0.67 -3.64 0.95
CA HIS A 84 -2.09 -3.68 1.29
C HIS A 84 -2.30 -2.98 2.62
N MET A 85 -3.38 -2.19 2.72
CA MET A 85 -3.71 -1.50 3.97
C MET A 85 -5.22 -1.30 4.12
N ILE A 86 -5.68 -1.27 5.37
CA ILE A 86 -7.03 -0.84 5.75
C ILE A 86 -6.92 0.55 6.36
N LEU A 87 -7.54 1.52 5.71
CA LEU A 87 -7.63 2.90 6.14
C LEU A 87 -9.04 3.22 6.61
N GLN A 88 -9.17 4.01 7.68
CA GLN A 88 -10.44 4.45 8.23
C GLN A 88 -10.50 5.97 8.27
N ILE A 89 -11.44 6.57 7.54
CA ILE A 89 -11.77 7.98 7.67
C ILE A 89 -12.77 8.12 8.85
N PRO A 90 -12.37 8.77 9.96
CA PRO A 90 -13.25 8.91 11.12
C PRO A 90 -14.34 9.95 10.86
N THR A 91 -15.46 9.85 11.59
CA THR A 91 -16.49 10.88 11.61
C THR A 91 -15.91 12.19 12.11
N GLY A 92 -16.15 13.29 11.40
CA GLY A 92 -15.57 14.60 11.75
C GLY A 92 -14.06 14.72 11.49
N GLY A 93 -13.51 13.87 10.61
CA GLY A 93 -12.10 13.91 10.22
C GLY A 93 -11.68 15.24 9.58
N MET A 94 -10.37 15.39 9.35
CA MET A 94 -9.76 16.64 8.85
C MET A 94 -10.08 16.97 7.39
N GLY A 95 -11.01 16.25 6.73
CA GLY A 95 -11.42 16.50 5.34
C GLY A 95 -10.51 15.91 4.28
N TYR A 96 -9.50 15.12 4.64
CA TYR A 96 -8.66 14.42 3.68
C TYR A 96 -9.36 13.20 3.09
N SER A 97 -9.17 13.00 1.80
CA SER A 97 -9.61 11.81 1.05
C SER A 97 -8.53 10.71 1.04
N ILE A 98 -8.94 9.48 0.72
CA ILE A 98 -8.00 8.37 0.47
C ILE A 98 -7.00 8.71 -0.65
N GLY A 99 -7.44 9.44 -1.68
CA GLY A 99 -6.56 9.88 -2.76
C GLY A 99 -5.46 10.81 -2.30
N GLU A 100 -5.77 11.75 -1.40
CA GLU A 100 -4.78 12.66 -0.82
C GLU A 100 -3.82 11.92 0.12
N TYR A 101 -4.34 10.97 0.93
CA TYR A 101 -3.50 10.09 1.74
C TYR A 101 -2.46 9.36 0.87
N VAL A 102 -2.91 8.66 -0.18
CA VAL A 102 -2.02 7.91 -1.08
C VAL A 102 -1.04 8.83 -1.81
N GLY A 103 -1.51 10.00 -2.26
CA GLY A 103 -0.66 10.99 -2.92
C GLY A 103 0.45 11.50 -1.99
N MET A 104 0.10 11.83 -0.74
CA MET A 104 1.04 12.28 0.29
C MET A 104 2.03 11.17 0.65
N PHE A 105 1.55 9.94 0.86
CA PHE A 105 2.38 8.77 1.13
C PHE A 105 3.44 8.55 0.03
N LYS A 106 3.02 8.50 -1.23
CA LYS A 106 3.94 8.32 -2.36
C LYS A 106 4.98 9.43 -2.45
N SER A 107 4.54 10.67 -2.28
CA SER A 107 5.41 11.85 -2.36
C SER A 107 6.46 11.87 -1.25
N LEU A 108 6.06 11.65 -0.01
CA LEU A 108 6.97 11.63 1.15
C LEU A 108 7.96 10.47 1.09
N THR A 109 7.49 9.27 0.74
CA THR A 109 8.37 8.10 0.55
C THR A 109 9.45 8.41 -0.50
N LEU A 110 9.06 8.98 -1.65
CA LEU A 110 10.02 9.39 -2.70
C LEU A 110 10.98 10.47 -2.23
N HIS A 111 10.50 11.43 -1.43
CA HIS A 111 11.34 12.50 -0.88
C HIS A 111 12.44 11.94 0.04
N HIS A 112 12.07 11.06 0.98
CA HIS A 112 13.04 10.44 1.89
C HIS A 112 14.00 9.51 1.14
N TRP A 113 13.48 8.71 0.22
CA TRP A 113 14.29 7.80 -0.59
C TRP A 113 15.31 8.54 -1.46
N ARG A 114 14.90 9.67 -2.06
CA ARG A 114 15.81 10.52 -2.85
C ARG A 114 16.98 11.06 -2.04
N LYS A 115 16.73 11.46 -0.79
CA LYS A 115 17.81 11.93 0.10
C LYS A 115 18.87 10.86 0.32
N ILE A 116 18.45 9.61 0.53
CA ILE A 116 19.37 8.48 0.71
C ILE A 116 20.12 8.19 -0.57
N CYS A 117 19.42 8.06 -1.70
CA CYS A 117 20.06 7.82 -2.99
C CYS A 117 21.13 8.89 -3.31
N ASN A 118 20.80 10.17 -3.10
CA ASN A 118 21.73 11.28 -3.34
C ASN A 118 22.96 11.20 -2.42
N ARG A 119 22.77 10.89 -1.13
CA ARG A 119 23.88 10.74 -0.18
C ARG A 119 24.83 9.60 -0.56
N GLU A 120 24.30 8.53 -1.14
CA GLU A 120 25.06 7.33 -1.47
C GLU A 120 25.47 7.24 -2.94
N GLY A 121 25.20 8.28 -3.73
CA GLY A 121 25.50 8.29 -5.17
C GLY A 121 24.73 7.23 -5.97
N ARG A 122 23.59 6.76 -5.45
CA ARG A 122 22.73 5.78 -6.13
C ARG A 122 21.75 6.49 -7.06
N MET A 123 21.52 5.93 -8.24
CA MET A 123 20.45 6.41 -9.13
C MET A 123 19.09 6.01 -8.56
N MET A 124 18.19 6.99 -8.46
CA MET A 124 16.82 6.75 -8.06
C MET A 124 15.97 6.37 -9.26
N GLY A 125 15.49 5.12 -9.30
CA GLY A 125 14.51 4.67 -10.28
C GLY A 125 13.07 5.09 -9.91
N SER A 126 12.12 4.75 -10.80
CA SER A 126 10.69 4.86 -10.48
C SER A 126 10.30 3.87 -9.38
N VAL A 127 9.65 4.34 -8.31
CA VAL A 127 9.26 3.50 -7.16
C VAL A 127 7.82 3.06 -7.25
N TRP A 128 6.87 3.96 -7.54
CA TRP A 128 5.45 3.69 -7.47
C TRP A 128 4.78 3.67 -8.84
N GLN A 129 3.80 2.79 -9.01
CA GLN A 129 2.83 2.94 -10.09
C GLN A 129 2.02 4.22 -9.89
N ARG A 130 1.55 4.82 -10.99
CA ARG A 130 0.77 6.06 -10.93
C ARG A 130 -0.53 5.87 -10.15
N ASN A 131 -1.27 4.81 -10.46
CA ASN A 131 -2.56 4.49 -9.86
C ASN A 131 -2.40 3.63 -8.60
N TYR A 132 -3.51 3.38 -7.92
CA TYR A 132 -3.66 2.46 -6.82
C TYR A 132 -5.05 1.83 -6.91
N TYR A 133 -5.26 0.69 -6.24
CA TYR A 133 -6.55 0.05 -6.12
C TYR A 133 -7.18 0.42 -4.78
N GLU A 134 -8.50 0.64 -4.77
CA GLU A 134 -9.27 0.88 -3.56
C GLU A 134 -10.60 0.11 -3.60
N HIS A 135 -11.01 -0.38 -2.43
CA HIS A 135 -12.28 -1.05 -2.20
C HIS A 135 -12.92 -0.52 -0.93
N ILE A 136 -14.20 -0.11 -1.01
CA ILE A 136 -14.95 0.42 0.12
C ILE A 136 -15.41 -0.74 0.98
N LEU A 137 -15.08 -0.73 2.26
CA LEU A 137 -15.53 -1.74 3.22
C LEU A 137 -16.96 -1.42 3.66
N ARG A 138 -17.89 -2.23 3.22
CA ARG A 138 -19.33 -1.95 3.37
C ARG A 138 -19.91 -2.43 4.69
N ASN A 139 -19.33 -3.43 5.30
CA ASN A 139 -19.78 -4.06 6.54
C ASN A 139 -18.64 -4.79 7.24
N GLU A 140 -18.92 -5.31 8.42
CA GLU A 140 -17.95 -6.05 9.24
C GLU A 140 -17.42 -7.31 8.54
N ALA A 141 -18.24 -8.04 7.81
CA ALA A 141 -17.80 -9.24 7.10
C ALA A 141 -16.77 -8.92 6.01
N ASP A 142 -17.00 -7.84 5.25
CA ASP A 142 -16.07 -7.33 4.23
C ASP A 142 -14.75 -6.87 4.89
N TYR A 143 -14.83 -6.16 6.02
CA TYR A 143 -13.66 -5.78 6.81
C TYR A 143 -12.84 -7.00 7.26
N LEU A 144 -13.47 -7.99 7.87
CA LEU A 144 -12.81 -9.20 8.37
C LEU A 144 -12.19 -10.03 7.23
N GLU A 145 -12.83 -10.08 6.07
CA GLU A 145 -12.27 -10.72 4.88
C GLU A 145 -10.95 -10.04 4.46
N LYS A 146 -10.93 -8.71 4.37
CA LYS A 146 -9.73 -7.96 3.97
C LYS A 146 -8.64 -7.98 5.05
N LEU A 147 -9.02 -7.97 6.32
CA LEU A 147 -8.10 -8.14 7.42
C LEU A 147 -7.38 -9.50 7.34
N ARG A 148 -8.14 -10.59 7.16
CA ARG A 148 -7.57 -11.92 6.97
C ARG A 148 -6.65 -11.99 5.76
N TYR A 149 -7.08 -11.39 4.65
CA TYR A 149 -6.27 -11.31 3.43
C TYR A 149 -4.91 -10.64 3.68
N ILE A 150 -4.88 -9.52 4.44
CA ILE A 150 -3.62 -8.85 4.84
C ILE A 150 -2.75 -9.79 5.67
N GLN A 151 -3.33 -10.46 6.66
CA GLN A 151 -2.60 -11.31 7.62
C GLN A 151 -2.05 -12.58 6.97
N GLU A 152 -2.77 -13.18 6.03
CA GLU A 152 -2.38 -14.41 5.33
C GLU A 152 -1.48 -14.15 4.11
N ASN A 153 -1.37 -12.89 3.66
CA ASN A 153 -0.67 -12.54 2.42
C ASN A 153 0.81 -12.98 2.40
N PRO A 154 1.60 -12.86 3.49
CA PRO A 154 2.97 -13.35 3.50
C PRO A 154 3.08 -14.85 3.23
N ASP A 155 2.23 -15.67 3.84
CA ASP A 155 2.22 -17.13 3.65
C ASP A 155 1.70 -17.52 2.25
N ALA A 156 0.87 -16.67 1.66
CA ALA A 156 0.30 -16.86 0.33
C ALA A 156 1.16 -16.25 -0.79
N TRP A 157 2.28 -15.57 -0.49
CA TRP A 157 3.04 -14.75 -1.44
C TRP A 157 3.28 -15.43 -2.79
N GLY A 158 3.76 -16.65 -2.82
CA GLY A 158 4.02 -17.38 -4.07
C GLY A 158 2.77 -17.72 -4.91
N ARG A 159 1.56 -17.46 -4.40
CA ARG A 159 0.26 -17.67 -5.04
C ARG A 159 -0.53 -16.38 -5.19
N ASP A 160 0.05 -15.24 -4.79
CA ASP A 160 -0.57 -13.92 -4.92
C ASP A 160 -0.66 -13.49 -6.39
N ASP A 161 -1.77 -12.87 -6.79
CA ASP A 161 -1.98 -12.34 -8.15
C ASP A 161 -0.96 -11.25 -8.52
N LEU A 162 -0.35 -10.62 -7.54
CA LEU A 162 0.70 -9.61 -7.69
C LEU A 162 2.11 -10.20 -7.65
N TYR A 163 2.24 -11.52 -7.41
CA TYR A 163 3.54 -12.18 -7.33
C TYR A 163 4.37 -11.94 -8.59
N THR A 164 5.63 -11.59 -8.37
CA THR A 164 6.69 -11.61 -9.39
C THR A 164 7.90 -12.31 -8.79
N PRO A 165 8.55 -13.24 -9.50
CA PRO A 165 9.81 -13.81 -9.05
C PRO A 165 10.85 -12.71 -8.82
N GLU A 166 11.67 -12.87 -7.77
CA GLU A 166 12.82 -11.99 -7.50
C GLU A 166 13.95 -12.20 -8.49
#